data_3f4570814f713b56f82bd20c7ac3cf25
#
_entry.id   3f4570814f713b56f82bd20c7ac3cf25
#
_cell.length_a   1.000
_cell.length_b   1.000
_cell.length_c   1.000
_cell.angle_alpha   90.00
_cell.angle_beta   90.00
_cell.angle_gamma   90.00
#
_symmetry.space_group_name_H-M   'P 1'
#
loop_
_entity.id
_entity.type
_entity.pdbx_description
1 polymer ?
#
loop_
_entity_poly.entity_id
_entity_poly.type
_entity_poly.pdbx_seq_one_letter_code
_entity_poly.pdbx_strand_id
1 'polypeptide(L)'
;MHVPHLLQQRFIDALKDFTDRPEQYASMIRGTSDPKHGDYQANCAMPLAKQSKDGKNPREIAAMLVAKLELDDICEPPEIAGPGFINLKLRDRFLTDSLANMLGDDRCGVAQVETDKPIVIDFSSPNVAKPMHVGHIRSTVIGDSLARTLRFLGYPVVTDNHLGDWGTQFGIIIYGYKHFGDPDVVESNPVTELAKLYRIVNQLVEYRKASKSLPKLKQTIEDARQVVTEAKDTVEQAEDKQLKKAKKTLAAAERRLSGAETGLASAEEKILKVEQDSDLGPKARAHANIDTEVLEETAKLHRGDPENISLWNRFLPHCKDEINRIYAR
;
A
#
# COMPACT_ATOMS: atom_id res chain seq x y z
N MET A 1 -6.65 -22.99 15.65
CA MET A 1 -7.67 -23.84 14.98
C MET A 1 -8.70 -22.94 14.28
N HIS A 2 -9.05 -23.22 13.02
CA HIS A 2 -10.01 -22.40 12.27
C HIS A 2 -11.30 -23.23 12.05
N VAL A 3 -12.32 -22.99 12.87
CA VAL A 3 -13.57 -23.77 12.88
C VAL A 3 -14.21 -23.90 11.49
N PRO A 4 -14.35 -22.82 10.68
CA PRO A 4 -14.87 -22.95 9.32
C PRO A 4 -14.11 -23.95 8.45
N HIS A 5 -12.79 -23.99 8.56
CA HIS A 5 -11.98 -24.93 7.80
C HIS A 5 -12.19 -26.37 8.26
N LEU A 6 -12.30 -26.59 9.57
CA LEU A 6 -12.59 -27.92 10.12
C LEU A 6 -13.97 -28.43 9.64
N LEU A 7 -15.00 -27.60 9.70
CA LEU A 7 -16.31 -27.92 9.16
C LEU A 7 -16.27 -28.19 7.65
N GLN A 8 -15.56 -27.37 6.90
CA GLN A 8 -15.40 -27.57 5.45
C GLN A 8 -14.75 -28.92 5.14
N GLN A 9 -13.73 -29.34 5.87
CA GLN A 9 -13.08 -30.66 5.66
C GLN A 9 -14.08 -31.81 5.89
N ARG A 10 -14.85 -31.78 6.97
CA ARG A 10 -15.90 -32.79 7.24
C ARG A 10 -16.95 -32.82 6.13
N PHE A 11 -17.34 -31.63 5.62
CA PHE A 11 -18.28 -31.56 4.50
C PHE A 11 -17.68 -32.05 3.18
N ILE A 12 -16.40 -31.80 2.91
CA ILE A 12 -15.71 -32.29 1.72
C ILE A 12 -15.78 -33.82 1.69
N ASP A 13 -15.51 -34.48 2.82
CA ASP A 13 -15.55 -35.92 2.90
C ASP A 13 -16.97 -36.47 2.65
N ALA A 14 -17.98 -35.88 3.25
CA ALA A 14 -19.37 -36.27 3.03
C ALA A 14 -19.89 -35.97 1.62
N LEU A 15 -19.36 -34.95 0.96
CA LEU A 15 -19.76 -34.48 -0.39
C LEU A 15 -19.16 -35.31 -1.53
N LYS A 16 -18.13 -36.13 -1.29
CA LYS A 16 -17.47 -36.94 -2.35
C LYS A 16 -18.46 -37.86 -3.09
N ASP A 17 -19.49 -38.32 -2.41
CA ASP A 17 -20.53 -39.20 -3.02
C ASP A 17 -21.62 -38.42 -3.78
N PHE A 18 -21.63 -37.10 -3.69
CA PHE A 18 -22.65 -36.24 -4.30
C PHE A 18 -22.16 -35.45 -5.49
N THR A 19 -20.84 -35.19 -5.58
CA THR A 19 -20.30 -34.32 -6.59
C THR A 19 -18.80 -34.56 -6.80
N ASP A 20 -18.31 -34.29 -8.02
CA ASP A 20 -16.88 -34.29 -8.38
C ASP A 20 -16.16 -33.00 -7.91
N ARG A 21 -16.88 -32.05 -7.29
CA ARG A 21 -16.35 -30.76 -6.82
C ARG A 21 -16.74 -30.47 -5.37
N PRO A 22 -16.37 -31.34 -4.42
CA PRO A 22 -16.79 -31.21 -3.03
C PRO A 22 -16.34 -29.90 -2.37
N GLU A 23 -15.14 -29.39 -2.71
CA GLU A 23 -14.58 -28.15 -2.15
C GLU A 23 -15.45 -26.95 -2.49
N GLN A 24 -15.97 -26.87 -3.71
CA GLN A 24 -16.85 -25.78 -4.15
C GLN A 24 -18.11 -25.69 -3.28
N TYR A 25 -18.69 -26.82 -2.90
CA TYR A 25 -19.90 -26.86 -2.09
C TYR A 25 -19.62 -26.70 -0.59
N ALA A 26 -18.51 -27.23 -0.10
CA ALA A 26 -18.06 -27.02 1.27
C ALA A 26 -17.73 -25.54 1.54
N SER A 27 -17.28 -24.79 0.55
CA SER A 27 -17.03 -23.34 0.67
C SER A 27 -18.31 -22.51 0.90
N MET A 28 -19.50 -23.12 0.77
CA MET A 28 -20.79 -22.49 1.04
C MET A 28 -21.18 -22.53 2.53
N ILE A 29 -20.34 -23.09 3.39
CA ILE A 29 -20.50 -23.00 4.84
C ILE A 29 -20.07 -21.61 5.30
N ARG A 30 -20.97 -20.92 6.01
CA ARG A 30 -20.73 -19.54 6.50
C ARG A 30 -21.26 -19.39 7.92
N GLY A 31 -20.64 -18.49 8.68
CA GLY A 31 -21.18 -18.05 9.95
C GLY A 31 -22.55 -17.42 9.77
N THR A 32 -23.47 -17.66 10.71
CA THR A 32 -24.80 -17.06 10.70
C THR A 32 -24.78 -15.71 11.39
N SER A 33 -25.66 -14.81 10.98
CA SER A 33 -25.90 -13.52 11.65
C SER A 33 -27.05 -13.60 12.66
N ASP A 34 -27.90 -14.63 12.57
CA ASP A 34 -29.04 -14.85 13.49
C ASP A 34 -28.79 -16.13 14.30
N PRO A 35 -28.65 -16.01 15.63
CA PRO A 35 -28.45 -17.18 16.54
C PRO A 35 -29.47 -18.28 16.43
N LYS A 36 -30.66 -17.98 15.90
CA LYS A 36 -31.72 -19.01 15.66
C LYS A 36 -31.32 -20.09 14.66
N HIS A 37 -30.31 -19.79 13.82
CA HIS A 37 -29.82 -20.70 12.79
C HIS A 37 -28.52 -21.39 13.20
N GLY A 38 -28.17 -21.36 14.48
CA GLY A 38 -26.90 -21.89 14.99
C GLY A 38 -25.71 -20.93 14.71
N ASP A 39 -24.49 -21.46 14.80
CA ASP A 39 -23.25 -20.69 14.60
C ASP A 39 -22.85 -20.66 13.13
N TYR A 40 -23.13 -21.76 12.40
CA TYR A 40 -22.82 -21.89 10.97
C TYR A 40 -24.02 -22.45 10.21
N GLN A 41 -24.05 -22.13 8.90
CA GLN A 41 -25.07 -22.65 7.99
C GLN A 41 -24.42 -23.10 6.68
N ALA A 42 -24.75 -24.30 6.23
CA ALA A 42 -24.37 -24.82 4.92
C ALA A 42 -25.52 -24.72 3.92
N ASN A 43 -25.26 -24.08 2.77
CA ASN A 43 -26.27 -23.81 1.74
C ASN A 43 -26.08 -24.68 0.50
N CYS A 44 -25.28 -25.75 0.59
CA CYS A 44 -24.86 -26.58 -0.53
C CYS A 44 -25.95 -27.48 -1.10
N ALA A 45 -26.98 -27.86 -0.31
CA ALA A 45 -28.03 -28.78 -0.75
C ALA A 45 -28.86 -28.24 -1.92
N MET A 46 -29.14 -26.93 -1.96
CA MET A 46 -29.93 -26.31 -3.04
C MET A 46 -29.27 -26.39 -4.41
N PRO A 47 -28.00 -25.95 -4.59
CA PRO A 47 -27.33 -26.10 -5.89
C PRO A 47 -27.04 -27.59 -6.23
N LEU A 48 -26.79 -28.45 -5.26
CA LEU A 48 -26.63 -29.90 -5.50
C LEU A 48 -27.91 -30.52 -6.06
N ALA A 49 -29.08 -30.19 -5.50
CA ALA A 49 -30.37 -30.68 -5.99
C ALA A 49 -30.63 -30.30 -7.44
N LYS A 50 -30.21 -29.08 -7.88
CA LYS A 50 -30.33 -28.64 -9.28
C LYS A 50 -29.48 -29.46 -10.25
N GLN A 51 -28.43 -30.11 -9.77
CA GLN A 51 -27.51 -30.93 -10.59
C GLN A 51 -27.83 -32.45 -10.42
N SER A 52 -28.66 -32.81 -9.48
CA SER A 52 -29.05 -34.22 -9.25
C SER A 52 -29.86 -34.72 -10.43
N LYS A 53 -29.43 -35.84 -11.00
CA LYS A 53 -30.16 -36.55 -12.07
C LYS A 53 -31.36 -37.32 -11.55
N ASP A 54 -31.43 -37.55 -10.24
CA ASP A 54 -32.45 -38.38 -9.59
C ASP A 54 -33.71 -37.59 -9.19
N GLY A 55 -33.79 -36.31 -9.53
CA GLY A 55 -34.95 -35.44 -9.26
C GLY A 55 -35.22 -35.19 -7.76
N LYS A 56 -34.24 -35.43 -6.88
CA LYS A 56 -34.36 -35.20 -5.43
C LYS A 56 -34.45 -33.70 -5.12
N ASN A 57 -35.35 -33.39 -4.18
CA ASN A 57 -35.46 -32.00 -3.74
C ASN A 57 -34.30 -31.60 -2.79
N PRO A 58 -34.05 -30.30 -2.59
CA PRO A 58 -32.92 -29.86 -1.76
C PRO A 58 -32.96 -30.36 -0.32
N ARG A 59 -34.14 -30.57 0.23
CA ARG A 59 -34.32 -31.06 1.61
C ARG A 59 -33.94 -32.51 1.74
N GLU A 60 -34.23 -33.35 0.71
CA GLU A 60 -33.78 -34.75 0.63
C GLU A 60 -32.28 -34.86 0.51
N ILE A 61 -31.65 -34.00 -0.34
CA ILE A 61 -30.20 -33.92 -0.44
C ILE A 61 -29.56 -33.52 0.89
N ALA A 62 -30.14 -32.52 1.58
CA ALA A 62 -29.66 -32.09 2.91
C ALA A 62 -29.75 -33.26 3.93
N ALA A 63 -30.84 -34.02 3.94
CA ALA A 63 -30.99 -35.16 4.83
C ALA A 63 -29.98 -36.28 4.54
N MET A 64 -29.74 -36.58 3.28
CA MET A 64 -28.73 -37.56 2.86
C MET A 64 -27.33 -37.12 3.24
N LEU A 65 -27.02 -35.81 3.10
CA LEU A 65 -25.74 -35.26 3.46
C LEU A 65 -25.53 -35.28 4.98
N VAL A 66 -26.52 -34.84 5.75
CA VAL A 66 -26.48 -34.87 7.23
C VAL A 66 -26.26 -36.30 7.75
N ALA A 67 -26.86 -37.31 7.14
CA ALA A 67 -26.67 -38.72 7.53
C ALA A 67 -25.21 -39.23 7.31
N LYS A 68 -24.40 -38.53 6.49
CA LYS A 68 -22.99 -38.87 6.22
C LYS A 68 -22.00 -37.97 6.95
N LEU A 69 -22.49 -36.87 7.56
CA LEU A 69 -21.65 -35.92 8.25
C LEU A 69 -21.24 -36.48 9.61
N GLU A 70 -19.94 -36.59 9.82
CA GLU A 70 -19.35 -36.94 11.13
C GLU A 70 -19.01 -35.63 11.87
N LEU A 71 -19.98 -35.09 12.63
CA LEU A 71 -19.86 -33.81 13.35
C LEU A 71 -20.11 -33.92 14.85
N ASP A 72 -20.30 -35.14 15.40
CA ASP A 72 -20.69 -35.34 16.80
C ASP A 72 -19.65 -34.83 17.82
N ASP A 73 -18.40 -34.74 17.41
CA ASP A 73 -17.31 -34.16 18.20
C ASP A 73 -17.29 -32.62 18.20
N ILE A 74 -17.94 -32.00 17.21
CA ILE A 74 -17.86 -30.53 16.95
C ILE A 74 -19.20 -29.86 17.19
N CYS A 75 -20.30 -30.43 16.63
CA CYS A 75 -21.60 -29.81 16.61
C CYS A 75 -22.64 -30.62 17.37
N GLU A 76 -23.71 -29.95 17.79
CA GLU A 76 -24.97 -30.60 18.10
C GLU A 76 -25.56 -31.23 16.82
N PRO A 77 -26.55 -32.14 16.89
CA PRO A 77 -27.15 -32.71 15.70
C PRO A 77 -27.59 -31.63 14.71
N PRO A 78 -27.15 -31.69 13.43
CA PRO A 78 -27.48 -30.66 12.44
C PRO A 78 -28.99 -30.55 12.19
N GLU A 79 -29.50 -29.32 12.08
CA GLU A 79 -30.93 -29.08 11.80
C GLU A 79 -31.15 -28.69 10.35
N ILE A 80 -32.12 -29.29 9.67
CA ILE A 80 -32.49 -28.94 8.31
C ILE A 80 -33.65 -27.94 8.33
N ALA A 81 -33.36 -26.69 7.90
CA ALA A 81 -34.30 -25.60 7.86
C ALA A 81 -34.69 -25.18 6.44
N GLY A 82 -35.89 -24.61 6.29
CA GLY A 82 -36.40 -24.09 5.04
C GLY A 82 -36.26 -25.04 3.85
N PRO A 83 -35.78 -24.57 2.69
CA PRO A 83 -35.68 -25.39 1.48
C PRO A 83 -34.47 -26.36 1.44
N GLY A 84 -33.72 -26.51 2.53
CA GLY A 84 -32.55 -27.40 2.59
C GLY A 84 -31.29 -26.75 3.15
N PHE A 85 -31.43 -25.71 3.97
CA PHE A 85 -30.34 -25.18 4.78
C PHE A 85 -29.96 -26.16 5.88
N ILE A 86 -28.68 -26.38 6.10
CA ILE A 86 -28.16 -27.19 7.20
C ILE A 86 -27.57 -26.26 8.24
N ASN A 87 -28.26 -26.12 9.36
CA ASN A 87 -27.83 -25.29 10.48
C ASN A 87 -26.93 -26.11 11.41
N LEU A 88 -25.81 -25.51 11.84
CA LEU A 88 -24.80 -26.13 12.67
C LEU A 88 -24.63 -25.31 13.94
N LYS A 89 -24.82 -25.92 15.10
CA LYS A 89 -24.55 -25.32 16.40
C LYS A 89 -23.37 -26.03 17.04
N LEU A 90 -22.35 -25.28 17.42
CA LEU A 90 -21.16 -25.82 18.07
C LEU A 90 -21.50 -26.29 19.48
N ARG A 91 -20.88 -27.41 19.90
CA ARG A 91 -21.02 -27.90 21.28
C ARG A 91 -20.20 -27.03 22.24
N ASP A 92 -20.75 -26.70 23.37
CA ASP A 92 -20.03 -25.97 24.45
C ASP A 92 -18.76 -26.70 24.87
N ARG A 93 -18.81 -28.05 24.93
CA ARG A 93 -17.62 -28.85 25.23
C ARG A 93 -16.51 -28.65 24.20
N PHE A 94 -16.86 -28.69 22.92
CA PHE A 94 -15.88 -28.44 21.83
C PHE A 94 -15.24 -27.07 21.95
N LEU A 95 -16.04 -26.03 22.25
CA LEU A 95 -15.53 -24.65 22.45
C LEU A 95 -14.61 -24.57 23.67
N THR A 96 -15.01 -25.19 24.79
CA THR A 96 -14.26 -25.19 26.04
C THR A 96 -12.92 -25.92 25.86
N ASP A 97 -12.92 -27.12 25.30
CA ASP A 97 -11.73 -27.92 25.06
C ASP A 97 -10.77 -27.21 24.07
N SER A 98 -11.34 -26.59 23.04
CA SER A 98 -10.59 -25.79 22.07
C SER A 98 -9.90 -24.60 22.71
N LEU A 99 -10.62 -23.87 23.58
CA LEU A 99 -10.07 -22.72 24.29
C LEU A 99 -8.97 -23.16 25.28
N ALA A 100 -9.18 -24.26 26.01
CA ALA A 100 -8.20 -24.81 26.91
C ALA A 100 -6.89 -25.20 26.18
N ASN A 101 -7.02 -25.84 25.01
CA ASN A 101 -5.87 -26.19 24.17
C ASN A 101 -5.14 -24.94 23.65
N MET A 102 -5.88 -23.89 23.26
CA MET A 102 -5.28 -22.62 22.82
C MET A 102 -4.53 -21.89 23.94
N LEU A 103 -5.06 -21.94 25.18
CA LEU A 103 -4.40 -21.31 26.34
C LEU A 103 -3.10 -22.04 26.76
N GLY A 104 -2.98 -23.31 26.46
CA GLY A 104 -1.78 -24.12 26.71
C GLY A 104 -0.72 -24.08 25.60
N ASP A 105 -0.98 -23.34 24.51
CA ASP A 105 -0.12 -23.25 23.33
C ASP A 105 0.29 -21.79 23.05
N ASP A 106 1.60 -21.50 23.09
CA ASP A 106 2.17 -20.18 22.77
C ASP A 106 1.78 -19.69 21.36
N ARG A 107 1.36 -20.59 20.49
CA ARG A 107 0.86 -20.29 19.15
C ARG A 107 -0.67 -20.08 19.09
N CYS A 108 -1.34 -20.16 20.22
CA CYS A 108 -2.80 -20.04 20.31
C CYS A 108 -3.55 -20.97 19.34
N GLY A 109 -3.09 -22.19 19.14
CA GLY A 109 -3.68 -23.17 18.24
C GLY A 109 -3.48 -22.89 16.74
N VAL A 110 -2.59 -21.97 16.37
CA VAL A 110 -2.26 -21.68 14.97
C VAL A 110 -1.26 -22.72 14.47
N ALA A 111 -1.66 -23.49 13.47
CA ALA A 111 -0.82 -24.51 12.84
C ALA A 111 0.38 -23.83 12.14
N GLN A 112 1.52 -24.54 12.20
CA GLN A 112 2.71 -24.12 11.48
C GLN A 112 2.64 -24.61 10.03
N VAL A 113 3.06 -23.75 9.11
CA VAL A 113 3.19 -24.12 7.70
C VAL A 113 4.56 -24.79 7.52
N GLU A 114 4.56 -25.99 6.94
CA GLU A 114 5.78 -26.70 6.59
C GLU A 114 6.15 -26.37 5.14
N THR A 115 7.16 -25.53 4.95
CA THR A 115 7.68 -25.15 3.65
C THR A 115 9.12 -24.68 3.73
N ASP A 116 9.92 -25.08 2.74
CA ASP A 116 11.31 -24.63 2.59
C ASP A 116 11.42 -23.38 1.67
N LYS A 117 10.30 -22.93 1.09
CA LYS A 117 10.29 -21.79 0.17
C LYS A 117 10.34 -20.49 0.96
N PRO A 118 11.41 -19.70 0.85
CA PRO A 118 11.51 -18.44 1.54
C PRO A 118 10.57 -17.39 0.92
N ILE A 119 10.01 -16.55 1.78
CA ILE A 119 9.29 -15.33 1.39
C ILE A 119 10.23 -14.16 1.62
N VAL A 120 10.52 -13.40 0.57
CA VAL A 120 11.30 -12.16 0.65
C VAL A 120 10.33 -10.99 0.79
N ILE A 121 10.58 -10.12 1.78
CA ILE A 121 9.79 -8.91 2.01
C ILE A 121 10.75 -7.72 2.03
N ASP A 122 10.66 -6.88 0.98
CA ASP A 122 11.34 -5.60 0.93
C ASP A 122 10.44 -4.52 1.52
N PHE A 123 10.92 -3.78 2.51
CA PHE A 123 10.16 -2.72 3.17
C PHE A 123 11.07 -1.68 3.83
N SER A 124 10.45 -0.59 4.28
CA SER A 124 11.09 0.61 4.79
C SER A 124 11.77 1.44 3.71
N SER A 125 12.85 0.96 3.09
CA SER A 125 13.55 1.52 1.93
C SER A 125 13.79 3.04 2.00
N PRO A 126 14.38 3.56 3.10
CA PRO A 126 14.62 4.98 3.24
C PRO A 126 15.73 5.46 2.30
N ASN A 127 15.64 6.72 1.93
CA ASN A 127 16.73 7.38 1.24
C ASN A 127 17.76 7.87 2.26
N VAL A 128 19.00 7.41 2.15
CA VAL A 128 20.09 7.72 3.11
C VAL A 128 20.48 9.19 3.13
N ALA A 129 20.21 9.91 2.05
CA ALA A 129 20.50 11.35 1.92
C ALA A 129 19.50 12.24 2.68
N LYS A 130 18.45 11.67 3.27
CA LYS A 130 17.39 12.40 3.98
C LYS A 130 17.17 11.82 5.36
N PRO A 131 16.95 12.67 6.37
CA PRO A 131 16.46 12.18 7.67
C PRO A 131 15.17 11.40 7.49
N MET A 132 15.04 10.29 8.21
CA MET A 132 13.78 9.56 8.25
C MET A 132 12.68 10.44 8.88
N HIS A 133 11.48 10.34 8.34
CA HIS A 133 10.32 11.11 8.79
C HIS A 133 9.07 10.21 8.87
N VAL A 134 7.99 10.72 9.42
CA VAL A 134 6.73 9.99 9.64
C VAL A 134 6.22 9.23 8.40
N GLY A 135 6.52 9.71 7.19
CA GLY A 135 6.13 9.03 5.95
C GLY A 135 6.77 7.64 5.75
N HIS A 136 7.92 7.37 6.38
CA HIS A 136 8.57 6.05 6.33
C HIS A 136 7.94 5.05 7.30
N ILE A 137 7.28 5.50 8.38
CA ILE A 137 6.68 4.63 9.40
C ILE A 137 5.66 3.68 8.77
N ARG A 138 4.87 4.18 7.83
CA ARG A 138 3.83 3.37 7.17
C ARG A 138 4.41 2.12 6.50
N SER A 139 5.43 2.27 5.68
CA SER A 139 6.09 1.15 4.99
C SER A 139 6.75 0.21 5.99
N THR A 140 7.47 0.76 6.96
CA THR A 140 8.20 0.00 7.99
C THR A 140 7.25 -0.84 8.84
N VAL A 141 6.18 -0.24 9.39
CA VAL A 141 5.22 -0.96 10.26
C VAL A 141 4.46 -2.03 9.50
N ILE A 142 4.03 -1.77 8.26
CA ILE A 142 3.33 -2.78 7.45
C ILE A 142 4.26 -3.95 7.15
N GLY A 143 5.49 -3.67 6.69
CA GLY A 143 6.45 -4.71 6.33
C GLY A 143 6.87 -5.55 7.53
N ASP A 144 7.18 -4.93 8.66
CA ASP A 144 7.53 -5.64 9.90
C ASP A 144 6.37 -6.50 10.41
N SER A 145 5.14 -5.97 10.39
CA SER A 145 3.94 -6.73 10.79
C SER A 145 3.74 -7.97 9.91
N LEU A 146 3.89 -7.83 8.58
CA LEU A 146 3.82 -8.96 7.65
C LEU A 146 4.93 -9.97 7.91
N ALA A 147 6.16 -9.51 8.09
CA ALA A 147 7.31 -10.38 8.35
C ALA A 147 7.13 -11.20 9.64
N ARG A 148 6.68 -10.55 10.71
CA ARG A 148 6.40 -11.23 12.01
C ARG A 148 5.25 -12.22 11.87
N THR A 149 4.17 -11.84 11.19
CA THR A 149 3.02 -12.72 10.98
C THR A 149 3.40 -13.96 10.20
N LEU A 150 4.15 -13.81 9.11
CA LEU A 150 4.59 -14.94 8.29
C LEU A 150 5.58 -15.83 9.02
N ARG A 151 6.52 -15.27 9.79
CA ARG A 151 7.41 -16.06 10.66
C ARG A 151 6.63 -16.82 11.72
N PHE A 152 5.63 -16.19 12.33
CA PHE A 152 4.75 -16.84 13.27
C PHE A 152 4.00 -18.01 12.62
N LEU A 153 3.58 -17.87 11.36
CA LEU A 153 2.95 -18.94 10.59
C LEU A 153 3.93 -20.06 10.18
N GLY A 154 5.23 -19.89 10.36
CA GLY A 154 6.24 -20.93 10.06
C GLY A 154 6.94 -20.75 8.72
N TYR A 155 6.66 -19.68 7.98
CA TYR A 155 7.39 -19.40 6.75
C TYR A 155 8.84 -18.95 7.04
N PRO A 156 9.83 -19.43 6.28
CA PRO A 156 11.17 -18.83 6.27
C PRO A 156 11.06 -17.44 5.62
N VAL A 157 11.24 -16.38 6.43
CA VAL A 157 11.12 -15.00 5.95
C VAL A 157 12.47 -14.31 5.93
N VAL A 158 12.86 -13.85 4.76
CA VAL A 158 13.99 -12.97 4.54
C VAL A 158 13.48 -11.54 4.40
N THR A 159 13.95 -10.65 5.25
CA THR A 159 13.62 -9.22 5.14
C THR A 159 14.75 -8.50 4.43
N ASP A 160 14.41 -7.68 3.47
CA ASP A 160 15.31 -6.77 2.76
C ASP A 160 14.95 -5.31 3.06
N ASN A 161 15.94 -4.44 3.01
CA ASN A 161 15.78 -3.02 3.18
C ASN A 161 16.65 -2.29 2.14
N HIS A 162 16.08 -2.04 1.00
CA HIS A 162 16.76 -1.38 -0.12
C HIS A 162 16.97 0.10 0.17
N LEU A 163 18.16 0.46 0.62
CA LEU A 163 18.49 1.84 0.89
C LEU A 163 18.76 2.61 -0.41
N GLY A 164 18.13 3.78 -0.55
CA GLY A 164 18.41 4.68 -1.66
C GLY A 164 19.72 5.46 -1.43
N ASP A 165 20.86 4.84 -1.73
CA ASP A 165 22.19 5.38 -1.49
C ASP A 165 22.93 5.86 -2.75
N TRP A 166 22.31 5.67 -3.92
CA TRP A 166 22.93 5.96 -5.22
C TRP A 166 21.93 6.65 -6.16
N GLY A 167 22.02 7.97 -6.28
CA GLY A 167 21.09 8.69 -7.16
C GLY A 167 21.14 10.20 -7.04
N THR A 168 20.16 10.89 -7.62
CA THR A 168 20.06 12.36 -7.66
C THR A 168 20.16 13.00 -6.27
N GLN A 169 19.80 12.28 -5.23
CA GLN A 169 19.87 12.76 -3.84
C GLN A 169 21.33 13.03 -3.42
N PHE A 170 22.24 12.13 -3.79
CA PHE A 170 23.67 12.34 -3.53
C PHE A 170 24.26 13.41 -4.44
N GLY A 171 23.79 13.55 -5.68
CA GLY A 171 24.15 14.70 -6.52
C GLY A 171 23.79 16.03 -5.88
N ILE A 172 22.62 16.13 -5.23
CA ILE A 172 22.18 17.30 -4.46
C ILE A 172 23.13 17.57 -3.28
N ILE A 173 23.50 16.55 -2.51
CA ILE A 173 24.41 16.69 -1.35
C ILE A 173 25.81 17.09 -1.81
N ILE A 174 26.34 16.41 -2.83
CA ILE A 174 27.67 16.69 -3.37
C ILE A 174 27.74 18.12 -3.90
N TYR A 175 26.74 18.54 -4.68
CA TYR A 175 26.65 19.94 -5.14
C TYR A 175 26.58 20.91 -3.96
N GLY A 176 25.74 20.61 -2.98
CA GLY A 176 25.59 21.44 -1.79
C GLY A 176 26.87 21.56 -1.00
N TYR A 177 27.63 20.49 -0.83
CA TYR A 177 28.91 20.50 -0.15
C TYR A 177 29.97 21.34 -0.92
N LYS A 178 30.05 21.15 -2.23
CA LYS A 178 31.02 21.87 -3.06
C LYS A 178 30.80 23.39 -3.10
N HIS A 179 29.55 23.85 -3.00
CA HIS A 179 29.22 25.27 -3.20
C HIS A 179 28.79 26.00 -1.93
N PHE A 180 28.27 25.28 -0.92
CA PHE A 180 27.70 25.88 0.29
C PHE A 180 28.18 25.21 1.57
N GLY A 181 28.94 24.12 1.47
CA GLY A 181 29.40 23.35 2.63
C GLY A 181 30.60 24.00 3.31
N ASP A 182 30.60 23.89 4.65
CA ASP A 182 31.76 24.16 5.47
C ASP A 182 32.38 22.83 5.90
N PRO A 183 33.65 22.51 5.50
CA PRO A 183 34.31 21.27 5.83
C PRO A 183 34.37 20.96 7.34
N ASP A 184 34.61 21.99 8.17
CA ASP A 184 34.76 21.83 9.62
C ASP A 184 33.41 21.53 10.28
N VAL A 185 32.34 22.16 9.78
CA VAL A 185 30.97 21.89 10.26
C VAL A 185 30.49 20.50 9.84
N VAL A 186 30.80 20.08 8.61
CA VAL A 186 30.48 18.72 8.14
C VAL A 186 31.25 17.66 8.93
N GLU A 187 32.48 17.93 9.37
CA GLU A 187 33.24 16.98 10.16
C GLU A 187 32.70 16.87 11.60
N SER A 188 32.31 18.01 12.20
CA SER A 188 31.79 18.02 13.57
C SER A 188 30.34 17.53 13.70
N ASN A 189 29.49 17.78 12.70
CA ASN A 189 28.07 17.39 12.71
C ASN A 189 27.56 17.01 11.31
N PRO A 190 28.05 15.90 10.75
CA PRO A 190 27.85 15.53 9.36
C PRO A 190 26.37 15.41 8.97
N VAL A 191 25.58 14.70 9.77
CA VAL A 191 24.17 14.40 9.44
C VAL A 191 23.32 15.67 9.34
N THR A 192 23.47 16.57 10.32
CA THR A 192 22.69 17.82 10.37
C THR A 192 23.08 18.75 9.22
N GLU A 193 24.38 18.88 8.95
CA GLU A 193 24.85 19.77 7.89
C GLU A 193 24.53 19.22 6.50
N LEU A 194 24.71 17.92 6.24
CA LEU A 194 24.30 17.31 4.97
C LEU A 194 22.78 17.43 4.74
N ALA A 195 21.97 17.29 5.79
CA ALA A 195 20.52 17.49 5.68
C ALA A 195 20.15 18.96 5.41
N LYS A 196 20.91 19.92 5.94
CA LYS A 196 20.74 21.35 5.66
C LYS A 196 21.13 21.68 4.22
N LEU A 197 22.29 21.21 3.78
CA LEU A 197 22.77 21.38 2.41
C LEU A 197 21.78 20.77 1.40
N TYR A 198 21.30 19.57 1.65
CA TYR A 198 20.25 18.96 0.86
C TYR A 198 19.01 19.85 0.74
N ARG A 199 18.52 20.41 1.86
CA ARG A 199 17.33 21.29 1.84
C ARG A 199 17.55 22.55 1.04
N ILE A 200 18.70 23.22 1.22
CA ILE A 200 19.07 24.43 0.48
C ILE A 200 19.07 24.15 -1.03
N VAL A 201 19.83 23.16 -1.47
CA VAL A 201 19.94 22.82 -2.89
C VAL A 201 18.61 22.41 -3.49
N ASN A 202 17.85 21.58 -2.78
CA ASN A 202 16.52 21.14 -3.24
C ASN A 202 15.55 22.32 -3.41
N GLN A 203 15.54 23.28 -2.49
CA GLN A 203 14.73 24.51 -2.60
C GLN A 203 15.14 25.34 -3.82
N LEU A 204 16.42 25.48 -4.08
CA LEU A 204 16.93 26.20 -5.25
C LEU A 204 16.60 25.49 -6.57
N VAL A 205 16.69 24.16 -6.60
CA VAL A 205 16.30 23.34 -7.77
C VAL A 205 14.79 23.48 -8.04
N GLU A 206 13.97 23.37 -6.99
CA GLU A 206 12.51 23.54 -7.12
C GLU A 206 12.13 24.97 -7.56
N TYR A 207 12.81 25.99 -7.04
CA TYR A 207 12.67 27.36 -7.51
C TYR A 207 12.95 27.48 -9.01
N ARG A 208 14.05 26.90 -9.49
CA ARG A 208 14.40 26.94 -10.92
C ARG A 208 13.39 26.20 -11.80
N LYS A 209 12.97 25.03 -11.37
CA LYS A 209 11.90 24.28 -12.07
C LYS A 209 10.60 25.07 -12.12
N ALA A 210 10.19 25.67 -11.01
CA ALA A 210 9.00 26.51 -10.95
C ALA A 210 9.14 27.71 -11.90
N SER A 211 10.26 28.45 -11.85
CA SER A 211 10.51 29.59 -12.72
C SER A 211 10.47 29.23 -14.21
N LYS A 212 11.12 28.11 -14.60
CA LYS A 212 11.10 27.61 -15.98
C LYS A 212 9.71 27.14 -16.43
N SER A 213 8.86 26.70 -15.51
CA SER A 213 7.51 26.22 -15.83
C SER A 213 6.47 27.34 -15.95
N LEU A 214 6.71 28.53 -15.37
CA LEU A 214 5.76 29.65 -15.35
C LEU A 214 5.16 30.00 -16.71
N PRO A 215 5.93 30.21 -17.79
CA PRO A 215 5.38 30.56 -19.08
C PRO A 215 4.40 29.51 -19.60
N LYS A 216 4.77 28.23 -19.45
CA LYS A 216 3.92 27.09 -19.87
C LYS A 216 2.65 26.99 -19.03
N LEU A 217 2.74 27.22 -17.71
CA LEU A 217 1.57 27.18 -16.83
C LEU A 217 0.59 28.32 -17.18
N LYS A 218 1.09 29.53 -17.44
CA LYS A 218 0.26 30.67 -17.89
C LYS A 218 -0.43 30.37 -19.20
N GLN A 219 0.27 29.80 -20.18
CA GLN A 219 -0.33 29.40 -21.45
C GLN A 219 -1.39 28.32 -21.26
N THR A 220 -1.12 27.30 -20.40
CA THR A 220 -2.09 26.24 -20.09
C THR A 220 -3.38 26.78 -19.47
N ILE A 221 -3.30 27.84 -18.66
CA ILE A 221 -4.46 28.49 -18.07
C ILE A 221 -5.27 29.22 -19.14
N GLU A 222 -4.60 29.94 -20.04
CA GLU A 222 -5.27 30.66 -21.12
C GLU A 222 -6.01 29.69 -22.04
N ASP A 223 -5.35 28.60 -22.44
CA ASP A 223 -5.96 27.54 -23.24
C ASP A 223 -7.16 26.89 -22.50
N ALA A 224 -7.03 26.63 -21.19
CA ALA A 224 -8.11 26.09 -20.40
C ALA A 224 -9.30 27.05 -20.23
N ARG A 225 -9.06 28.34 -20.12
CA ARG A 225 -10.10 29.38 -20.07
C ARG A 225 -10.89 29.43 -21.38
N GLN A 226 -10.21 29.34 -22.51
CA GLN A 226 -10.88 29.26 -23.81
C GLN A 226 -11.78 28.05 -23.91
N VAL A 227 -11.30 26.86 -23.52
CA VAL A 227 -12.11 25.61 -23.48
C VAL A 227 -13.33 25.75 -22.58
N VAL A 228 -13.21 26.41 -21.43
CA VAL A 228 -14.35 26.66 -20.53
C VAL A 228 -15.36 27.60 -21.20
N THR A 229 -14.92 28.63 -21.91
CA THR A 229 -15.81 29.54 -22.63
C THR A 229 -16.59 28.81 -23.71
N GLU A 230 -15.91 28.04 -24.56
CA GLU A 230 -16.54 27.24 -25.62
C GLU A 230 -17.53 26.19 -25.05
N ALA A 231 -17.18 25.60 -23.90
CA ALA A 231 -18.08 24.66 -23.23
C ALA A 231 -19.31 25.33 -22.62
N LYS A 232 -19.20 26.58 -22.14
CA LYS A 232 -20.34 27.37 -21.68
C LYS A 232 -21.29 27.71 -22.83
N ASP A 233 -20.76 28.19 -23.94
CA ASP A 233 -21.57 28.48 -25.16
C ASP A 233 -22.28 27.20 -25.65
N THR A 234 -21.61 26.05 -25.58
CA THR A 234 -22.22 24.76 -25.93
C THR A 234 -23.35 24.37 -24.97
N VAL A 235 -23.25 24.69 -23.68
CA VAL A 235 -24.35 24.45 -22.71
C VAL A 235 -25.53 25.37 -22.98
N GLU A 236 -25.30 26.66 -23.33
CA GLU A 236 -26.35 27.63 -23.64
C GLU A 236 -27.11 27.27 -24.90
N GLN A 237 -26.48 26.66 -25.90
CA GLN A 237 -27.07 26.27 -27.17
C GLN A 237 -27.65 24.84 -27.18
N ALA A 238 -27.47 24.06 -26.10
CA ALA A 238 -27.84 22.65 -26.07
C ALA A 238 -29.33 22.44 -25.79
N GLU A 239 -30.00 21.64 -26.64
CA GLU A 239 -31.36 21.14 -26.39
C GLU A 239 -31.36 20.03 -25.31
N ASP A 240 -32.51 19.78 -24.66
CA ASP A 240 -32.69 18.91 -23.50
C ASP A 240 -31.91 17.56 -23.53
N LYS A 241 -31.88 16.88 -24.68
CA LYS A 241 -31.18 15.60 -24.85
C LYS A 241 -29.64 15.72 -24.78
N GLN A 242 -29.10 16.87 -25.16
CA GLN A 242 -27.65 17.12 -25.20
C GLN A 242 -27.15 17.90 -23.99
N LEU A 243 -28.02 18.56 -23.26
CA LEU A 243 -27.72 19.41 -22.12
C LEU A 243 -26.94 18.67 -21.00
N LYS A 244 -27.32 17.44 -20.70
CA LYS A 244 -26.61 16.63 -19.68
C LYS A 244 -25.13 16.34 -20.06
N LYS A 245 -24.87 16.07 -21.35
CA LYS A 245 -23.52 15.84 -21.87
C LYS A 245 -22.72 17.14 -21.88
N ALA A 246 -23.28 18.23 -22.33
CA ALA A 246 -22.67 19.56 -22.35
C ALA A 246 -22.26 20.01 -20.93
N LYS A 247 -23.16 19.89 -19.94
CA LYS A 247 -22.85 20.18 -18.53
C LYS A 247 -21.72 19.34 -17.97
N LYS A 248 -21.63 18.04 -18.33
CA LYS A 248 -20.52 17.18 -17.92
C LYS A 248 -19.19 17.64 -18.53
N THR A 249 -19.20 18.07 -19.79
CA THR A 249 -18.01 18.60 -20.48
C THR A 249 -17.57 19.92 -19.84
N LEU A 250 -18.49 20.83 -19.54
CA LEU A 250 -18.19 22.08 -18.84
C LEU A 250 -17.55 21.82 -17.46
N ALA A 251 -18.16 20.95 -16.64
CA ALA A 251 -17.61 20.61 -15.33
C ALA A 251 -16.20 19.99 -15.41
N ALA A 252 -15.89 19.23 -16.47
CA ALA A 252 -14.55 18.70 -16.70
C ALA A 252 -13.55 19.81 -17.09
N ALA A 253 -13.97 20.76 -17.96
CA ALA A 253 -13.16 21.91 -18.35
C ALA A 253 -12.86 22.83 -17.15
N GLU A 254 -13.85 23.12 -16.32
CA GLU A 254 -13.69 23.93 -15.10
C GLU A 254 -12.73 23.28 -14.09
N ARG A 255 -12.80 21.96 -13.90
CA ARG A 255 -11.84 21.22 -13.07
C ARG A 255 -10.40 21.32 -13.61
N ARG A 256 -10.21 21.24 -14.92
CA ARG A 256 -8.89 21.40 -15.55
C ARG A 256 -8.36 22.82 -15.35
N LEU A 257 -9.18 23.84 -15.53
CA LEU A 257 -8.81 25.23 -15.27
C LEU A 257 -8.41 25.43 -13.81
N SER A 258 -9.24 25.00 -12.85
CA SER A 258 -8.93 25.09 -11.41
C SER A 258 -7.65 24.35 -11.04
N GLY A 259 -7.39 23.18 -11.62
CA GLY A 259 -6.13 22.45 -11.44
C GLY A 259 -4.92 23.21 -11.97
N ALA A 260 -5.05 23.85 -13.14
CA ALA A 260 -3.98 24.67 -13.73
C ALA A 260 -3.72 25.94 -12.91
N GLU A 261 -4.75 26.63 -12.43
CA GLU A 261 -4.64 27.80 -11.55
C GLU A 261 -3.99 27.45 -10.21
N THR A 262 -4.35 26.32 -9.62
CA THR A 262 -3.68 25.78 -8.40
C THR A 262 -2.20 25.50 -8.67
N GLY A 263 -1.87 24.92 -9.81
CA GLY A 263 -0.48 24.67 -10.23
C GLY A 263 0.34 25.96 -10.38
N LEU A 264 -0.24 27.02 -10.97
CA LEU A 264 0.39 28.33 -11.11
C LEU A 264 0.63 28.96 -9.73
N ALA A 265 -0.39 29.00 -8.88
CA ALA A 265 -0.28 29.57 -7.54
C ALA A 265 0.81 28.88 -6.71
N SER A 266 0.90 27.55 -6.78
CA SER A 266 1.96 26.79 -6.11
C SER A 266 3.36 27.09 -6.66
N ALA A 267 3.50 27.31 -7.97
CA ALA A 267 4.76 27.69 -8.57
C ALA A 267 5.18 29.11 -8.16
N GLU A 268 4.24 30.06 -8.17
CA GLU A 268 4.49 31.45 -7.76
C GLU A 268 4.84 31.54 -6.27
N GLU A 269 4.18 30.77 -5.40
CA GLU A 269 4.51 30.69 -3.97
C GLU A 269 5.94 30.20 -3.74
N LYS A 270 6.37 29.13 -4.44
CA LYS A 270 7.73 28.61 -4.35
C LYS A 270 8.77 29.66 -4.78
N ILE A 271 8.46 30.40 -5.83
CA ILE A 271 9.36 31.45 -6.34
C ILE A 271 9.46 32.58 -5.32
N LEU A 272 8.33 33.10 -4.87
CA LEU A 272 8.28 34.19 -3.92
C LEU A 272 9.01 33.86 -2.61
N LYS A 273 8.84 32.64 -2.11
CA LYS A 273 9.50 32.16 -0.89
C LYS A 273 11.03 32.23 -1.00
N VAL A 274 11.60 31.87 -2.14
CA VAL A 274 13.06 31.92 -2.36
C VAL A 274 13.53 33.34 -2.61
N GLU A 275 12.81 34.16 -3.37
CA GLU A 275 13.19 35.54 -3.71
C GLU A 275 13.17 36.47 -2.49
N GLN A 276 12.24 36.24 -1.56
CA GLN A 276 12.12 37.01 -0.31
C GLN A 276 13.09 36.54 0.78
N ASP A 277 13.65 35.36 0.66
CA ASP A 277 14.58 34.82 1.65
C ASP A 277 15.96 35.48 1.48
N SER A 278 16.47 36.05 2.57
CA SER A 278 17.75 36.81 2.58
C SER A 278 18.99 35.93 2.29
N ASP A 279 18.90 34.61 2.54
CA ASP A 279 20.00 33.67 2.29
C ASP A 279 19.83 32.95 0.95
N LEU A 280 18.61 32.46 0.64
CA LEU A 280 18.32 31.71 -0.58
C LEU A 280 18.30 32.62 -1.83
N GLY A 281 17.76 33.82 -1.74
CA GLY A 281 17.65 34.73 -2.87
C GLY A 281 18.98 35.04 -3.56
N PRO A 282 20.04 35.45 -2.83
CA PRO A 282 21.38 35.61 -3.41
C PRO A 282 21.95 34.31 -4.03
N LYS A 283 21.78 33.17 -3.34
CA LYS A 283 22.22 31.86 -3.85
C LYS A 283 21.48 31.47 -5.14
N ALA A 284 20.17 31.73 -5.21
CA ALA A 284 19.36 31.47 -6.41
C ALA A 284 19.85 32.29 -7.60
N ARG A 285 20.26 33.55 -7.39
CA ARG A 285 20.82 34.38 -8.46
C ARG A 285 22.20 33.90 -8.91
N ALA A 286 23.09 33.53 -7.98
CA ALA A 286 24.43 33.04 -8.27
C ALA A 286 24.44 31.68 -9.00
N HIS A 287 23.46 30.80 -8.72
CA HIS A 287 23.36 29.43 -9.25
C HIS A 287 22.20 29.29 -10.24
N ALA A 288 22.27 29.97 -11.37
CA ALA A 288 21.21 30.05 -12.36
C ALA A 288 20.87 28.69 -13.01
N ASN A 289 21.81 27.76 -13.06
CA ASN A 289 21.68 26.45 -13.72
C ASN A 289 21.69 25.27 -12.73
N ILE A 290 21.45 25.52 -11.44
CA ILE A 290 21.57 24.53 -10.38
C ILE A 290 20.78 23.25 -10.65
N ASP A 291 19.61 23.33 -11.30
CA ASP A 291 18.79 22.20 -11.68
C ASP A 291 19.46 21.25 -12.69
N THR A 292 20.35 21.78 -13.53
CA THR A 292 21.16 21.00 -14.48
C THR A 292 22.48 20.55 -13.84
N GLU A 293 23.16 21.45 -13.12
CA GLU A 293 24.44 21.18 -12.48
C GLU A 293 24.36 20.05 -11.43
N VAL A 294 23.28 19.98 -10.68
CA VAL A 294 23.02 18.85 -9.75
C VAL A 294 22.88 17.51 -10.48
N LEU A 295 22.27 17.49 -11.65
CA LEU A 295 22.18 16.27 -12.49
C LEU A 295 23.54 15.89 -13.05
N GLU A 296 24.39 16.87 -13.35
CA GLU A 296 25.78 16.62 -13.77
C GLU A 296 26.62 16.01 -12.64
N GLU A 297 26.50 16.52 -11.41
CA GLU A 297 27.14 15.88 -10.24
C GLU A 297 26.66 14.44 -10.02
N THR A 298 25.36 14.18 -10.21
CA THR A 298 24.82 12.82 -10.19
C THR A 298 25.44 11.96 -11.30
N ALA A 299 25.51 12.48 -12.51
CA ALA A 299 26.12 11.78 -13.64
C ALA A 299 27.63 11.52 -13.46
N LYS A 300 28.37 12.45 -12.84
CA LYS A 300 29.78 12.24 -12.46
C LYS A 300 29.92 11.10 -11.46
N LEU A 301 29.07 11.08 -10.41
CA LEU A 301 29.06 9.98 -9.43
C LEU A 301 28.84 8.64 -10.11
N HIS A 302 27.86 8.53 -11.03
CA HIS A 302 27.55 7.31 -11.76
C HIS A 302 28.68 6.86 -12.70
N ARG A 303 29.46 7.80 -13.23
CA ARG A 303 30.60 7.47 -14.09
C ARG A 303 31.89 7.17 -13.30
N GLY A 304 31.83 7.21 -11.98
CA GLY A 304 32.96 6.90 -11.12
C GLY A 304 33.98 8.05 -11.00
N ASP A 305 33.54 9.29 -11.10
CA ASP A 305 34.40 10.47 -10.87
C ASP A 305 35.09 10.36 -9.51
N PRO A 306 36.44 10.46 -9.44
CA PRO A 306 37.18 10.20 -8.21
C PRO A 306 36.82 11.13 -7.05
N GLU A 307 36.53 12.40 -7.33
CA GLU A 307 36.15 13.38 -6.32
C GLU A 307 34.77 13.05 -5.75
N ASN A 308 33.79 12.82 -6.64
CA ASN A 308 32.43 12.51 -6.23
C ASN A 308 32.32 11.15 -5.49
N ILE A 309 33.07 10.15 -5.92
CA ILE A 309 33.20 8.87 -5.21
C ILE A 309 33.83 9.04 -3.82
N SER A 310 34.89 9.89 -3.71
CA SER A 310 35.49 10.17 -2.41
C SER A 310 34.52 10.85 -1.45
N LEU A 311 33.76 11.84 -1.93
CA LEU A 311 32.72 12.50 -1.13
C LEU A 311 31.59 11.54 -0.75
N TRP A 312 31.14 10.71 -1.67
CA TRP A 312 30.12 9.69 -1.40
C TRP A 312 30.58 8.72 -0.32
N ASN A 313 31.80 8.17 -0.43
CA ASN A 313 32.39 7.28 0.57
C ASN A 313 32.54 7.94 1.95
N ARG A 314 32.76 9.26 1.99
CA ARG A 314 32.86 10.04 3.24
C ARG A 314 31.49 10.24 3.89
N PHE A 315 30.45 10.53 3.11
CA PHE A 315 29.14 10.90 3.63
C PHE A 315 28.23 9.70 3.94
N LEU A 316 28.29 8.64 3.13
CA LEU A 316 27.42 7.48 3.24
C LEU A 316 27.43 6.80 4.62
N PRO A 317 28.59 6.57 5.28
CA PRO A 317 28.61 5.95 6.60
C PRO A 317 27.79 6.73 7.64
N HIS A 318 27.98 8.05 7.70
CA HIS A 318 27.24 8.91 8.64
C HIS A 318 25.73 8.86 8.44
N CYS A 319 25.29 8.81 7.19
CA CYS A 319 23.87 8.70 6.86
C CYS A 319 23.29 7.32 7.27
N LYS A 320 24.06 6.24 7.07
CA LYS A 320 23.69 4.88 7.48
C LYS A 320 23.61 4.76 9.01
N ASP A 321 24.56 5.32 9.72
CA ASP A 321 24.59 5.29 11.19
C ASP A 321 23.36 5.99 11.79
N GLU A 322 22.92 7.11 11.23
CA GLU A 322 21.70 7.78 11.67
C GLU A 322 20.45 6.92 11.44
N ILE A 323 20.35 6.26 10.29
CA ILE A 323 19.24 5.33 10.00
C ILE A 323 19.25 4.16 11.00
N ASN A 324 20.41 3.57 11.23
CA ASN A 324 20.59 2.47 12.20
C ASN A 324 20.20 2.92 13.61
N ARG A 325 20.56 4.14 14.02
CA ARG A 325 20.17 4.72 15.31
C ARG A 325 18.64 4.85 15.45
N ILE A 326 17.93 5.14 14.37
CA ILE A 326 16.47 5.23 14.38
C ILE A 326 15.85 3.83 14.49
N TYR A 327 16.39 2.85 13.77
CA TYR A 327 15.90 1.46 13.83
C TYR A 327 16.18 0.78 15.19
N ALA A 328 17.20 1.22 15.93
CA ALA A 328 17.54 0.67 17.24
C ALA A 328 16.61 1.15 18.38
N ARG A 329 15.67 2.07 18.11
CA ARG A 329 14.67 2.57 19.08
C ARG A 329 13.42 1.72 19.08
#